data_a0d650d635694e9fbac963448b302815
#
_entry.id   a0d650d635694e9fbac963448b302815
#
_cell.length_a   1.000
_cell.length_b   1.000
_cell.length_c   1.000
_cell.angle_alpha   90.00
_cell.angle_beta   90.00
_cell.angle_gamma   90.00
#
_symmetry.space_group_name_H-M   'P 1'
#
loop_
_entity.id
_entity.type
_entity.pdbx_description
1 polymer ?
#
loop_
_entity_poly.entity_id
_entity_poly.type
_entity_poly.pdbx_seq_one_letter_code
_entity_poly.pdbx_strand_id
1 'polypeptide(L)'
;MSNFLRNDVFLISHFPNHQELVRKDLLAKNIKRYRKELEKVNNPMAAKTEIAIPSGQIVTRYLYLDFIPTTFVLPSDYNLFLEEYRKYPQTTWILKPCGKSQGTGIFLINSLSKLKRWSRESKTYLQHHLTSKDTYVISRYINNPLLIGGKKFDLRIYVLVTTFRPLKAYMFKHGFCRFSALKYDTSSAELDNIYIHLTNVSVQKRKEDYNKEHGGKLSLNNLKLYLEGTRSKAVTDRLFNDIEWLIIHSLKAVAPVMLNDRHCFECYGYDIIIDETLKPWLIEVNASPSMTATTVKDRILKSKLVDNVISILLPPDGIPDARWNKTPSPEALGDFQLLIDEDYIQKVDQTSKVRR
;
A
#
# COMPACT_ATOMS: atom_id res chain seq x y z
N MET A 1 4.55 -2.09 -30.92
CA MET A 1 3.94 -1.08 -30.04
C MET A 1 3.72 0.29 -30.71
N SER A 2 4.47 0.67 -31.75
CA SER A 2 4.43 2.07 -32.28
C SER A 2 3.14 2.51 -32.96
N ASN A 3 2.33 1.60 -33.52
CA ASN A 3 1.10 2.01 -34.23
C ASN A 3 -0.14 2.20 -33.34
N PHE A 4 -0.19 1.54 -32.18
CA PHE A 4 -1.30 1.70 -31.22
C PHE A 4 -1.27 3.07 -30.53
N LEU A 5 -0.08 3.58 -30.20
CA LEU A 5 0.08 4.88 -29.52
C LEU A 5 -0.19 6.11 -30.42
N ARG A 6 -0.49 5.90 -31.70
CA ARG A 6 -0.91 6.98 -32.63
C ARG A 6 -2.41 7.20 -32.68
N ASN A 7 -3.19 6.29 -32.11
CA ASN A 7 -4.65 6.38 -32.12
C ASN A 7 -5.15 6.73 -30.71
N ASP A 8 -5.75 7.89 -30.57
CA ASP A 8 -6.20 8.45 -29.29
C ASP A 8 -7.47 7.76 -28.71
N VAL A 9 -8.09 6.83 -29.42
CA VAL A 9 -9.28 6.08 -28.95
C VAL A 9 -8.95 4.90 -28.04
N PHE A 10 -7.68 4.66 -27.71
CA PHE A 10 -7.27 3.58 -26.83
C PHE A 10 -6.88 4.09 -25.44
N LEU A 11 -7.36 3.38 -24.40
CA LEU A 11 -6.91 3.56 -23.03
C LEU A 11 -6.27 2.26 -22.54
N ILE A 12 -5.18 2.38 -21.81
CA ILE A 12 -4.37 1.26 -21.29
C ILE A 12 -4.43 1.28 -19.77
N SER A 13 -4.87 0.18 -19.15
CA SER A 13 -5.08 0.09 -17.71
C SER A 13 -3.80 -0.09 -16.88
N HIS A 14 -2.63 0.13 -17.46
CA HIS A 14 -1.33 0.04 -16.79
C HIS A 14 -0.35 1.09 -17.29
N PHE A 15 0.41 1.68 -16.37
CA PHE A 15 1.60 2.43 -16.74
C PHE A 15 2.75 1.47 -17.07
N PRO A 16 3.62 1.79 -18.07
CA PRO A 16 4.63 0.86 -18.57
C PRO A 16 5.58 0.32 -17.50
N ASN A 17 5.89 1.13 -16.49
CA ASN A 17 6.77 0.77 -15.39
C ASN A 17 6.07 0.82 -14.01
N HIS A 18 4.79 0.45 -13.96
CA HIS A 18 4.01 0.38 -12.71
C HIS A 18 4.71 -0.40 -11.58
N GLN A 19 5.67 -1.26 -11.92
CA GLN A 19 6.47 -2.02 -10.96
C GLN A 19 7.20 -1.13 -9.94
N GLU A 20 7.52 0.13 -10.28
CA GLU A 20 8.13 1.10 -9.38
C GLU A 20 7.29 1.36 -8.11
N LEU A 21 5.96 1.24 -8.22
CA LEU A 21 5.03 1.37 -7.10
C LEU A 21 4.66 0.02 -6.46
N VAL A 22 4.55 -1.05 -7.26
CA VAL A 22 3.93 -2.31 -6.77
C VAL A 22 4.94 -3.36 -6.33
N ARG A 23 6.18 -3.33 -6.84
CA ARG A 23 7.24 -4.21 -6.33
C ARG A 23 7.73 -3.69 -4.99
N LYS A 24 7.73 -4.58 -4.00
CA LYS A 24 8.06 -4.25 -2.59
C LYS A 24 9.45 -3.63 -2.43
N ASP A 25 10.44 -4.13 -3.17
CA ASP A 25 11.82 -3.61 -3.18
C ASP A 25 11.90 -2.22 -3.82
N LEU A 26 11.25 -2.03 -4.98
CA LEU A 26 11.25 -0.75 -5.69
C LEU A 26 10.47 0.32 -4.92
N LEU A 27 9.31 -0.01 -4.37
CA LEU A 27 8.55 0.89 -3.50
C LEU A 27 9.39 1.37 -2.32
N ALA A 28 10.03 0.44 -1.59
CA ALA A 28 10.90 0.80 -0.46
C ALA A 28 12.07 1.70 -0.89
N LYS A 29 12.70 1.41 -2.03
CA LYS A 29 13.77 2.22 -2.62
C LYS A 29 13.29 3.63 -2.98
N ASN A 30 12.15 3.74 -3.65
CA ASN A 30 11.58 5.01 -4.10
C ASN A 30 11.17 5.89 -2.92
N ILE A 31 10.58 5.33 -1.85
CA ILE A 31 10.26 6.09 -0.64
C ILE A 31 11.53 6.54 0.08
N LYS A 32 12.58 5.69 0.19
CA LYS A 32 13.87 6.10 0.75
C LYS A 32 14.51 7.26 -0.05
N ARG A 33 14.44 7.20 -1.39
CA ARG A 33 14.91 8.27 -2.27
C ARG A 33 14.12 9.56 -2.03
N TYR A 34 12.79 9.49 -2.06
CA TYR A 34 11.90 10.62 -1.85
C TYR A 34 12.18 11.36 -0.54
N ARG A 35 12.34 10.62 0.56
CA ARG A 35 12.73 11.19 1.86
C ARG A 35 14.05 11.96 1.77
N LYS A 36 15.08 11.38 1.15
CA LYS A 36 16.39 12.01 0.99
C LYS A 36 16.36 13.25 0.08
N GLU A 37 15.54 13.24 -0.96
CA GLU A 37 15.37 14.39 -1.86
C GLU A 37 14.72 15.56 -1.12
N LEU A 38 13.70 15.31 -0.31
CA LEU A 38 13.07 16.33 0.53
C LEU A 38 14.02 16.86 1.62
N GLU A 39 14.86 16.02 2.21
CA GLU A 39 15.91 16.45 3.16
C GLU A 39 16.90 17.42 2.50
N LYS A 40 17.38 17.12 1.30
CA LYS A 40 18.34 17.95 0.58
C LYS A 40 17.84 19.37 0.32
N VAL A 41 16.54 19.54 0.13
CA VAL A 41 15.92 20.85 -0.10
C VAL A 41 15.34 21.47 1.17
N ASN A 42 15.64 20.90 2.34
CA ASN A 42 15.14 21.33 3.64
C ASN A 42 13.60 21.45 3.66
N ASN A 43 12.91 20.53 3.00
CA ASN A 43 11.45 20.54 2.96
C ASN A 43 10.90 20.18 4.37
N PRO A 44 9.93 20.95 4.94
CA PRO A 44 9.34 20.64 6.24
C PRO A 44 8.77 19.22 6.36
N MET A 45 8.35 18.62 5.25
CA MET A 45 7.85 17.24 5.23
C MET A 45 8.91 16.20 5.62
N ALA A 46 10.19 16.50 5.46
CA ALA A 46 11.30 15.66 5.89
C ALA A 46 11.73 15.90 7.33
N ALA A 47 10.96 16.69 8.10
CA ALA A 47 11.23 16.90 9.51
C ALA A 47 11.34 15.58 10.27
N LYS A 48 12.32 15.53 11.19
CA LYS A 48 12.60 14.37 12.03
C LYS A 48 12.31 14.69 13.47
N THR A 49 11.94 13.67 14.21
CA THR A 49 11.77 13.73 15.67
C THR A 49 12.57 12.65 16.33
N GLU A 50 13.02 12.91 17.53
CA GLU A 50 13.70 11.93 18.38
C GLU A 50 12.67 11.29 19.32
N ILE A 51 12.67 9.97 19.36
CA ILE A 51 11.76 9.19 20.21
C ILE A 51 12.61 8.26 21.08
N ALA A 52 12.41 8.36 22.40
CA ALA A 52 12.96 7.38 23.32
C ALA A 52 12.19 6.06 23.18
N ILE A 53 12.91 4.95 22.95
CA ILE A 53 12.33 3.63 22.92
C ILE A 53 12.48 2.95 24.30
N PRO A 54 11.73 1.85 24.58
CA PRO A 54 11.76 1.19 25.88
C PRO A 54 13.14 0.73 26.37
N SER A 55 14.10 0.54 25.46
CA SER A 55 15.51 0.23 25.80
C SER A 55 16.31 1.44 26.31
N GLY A 56 15.71 2.64 26.39
CA GLY A 56 16.39 3.89 26.76
C GLY A 56 17.19 4.53 25.62
N GLN A 57 17.21 3.93 24.43
CA GLN A 57 17.87 4.51 23.27
C GLN A 57 16.99 5.58 22.60
N ILE A 58 17.63 6.65 22.10
CA ILE A 58 16.96 7.66 21.28
C ILE A 58 17.05 7.25 19.81
N VAL A 59 15.90 7.23 19.14
CA VAL A 59 15.77 6.89 17.72
C VAL A 59 15.20 8.06 16.96
N THR A 60 15.88 8.45 15.91
CA THR A 60 15.40 9.49 15.00
C THR A 60 14.43 8.89 13.98
N ARG A 61 13.22 9.46 13.85
CA ARG A 61 12.20 9.07 12.87
C ARG A 61 11.70 10.29 12.12
N TYR A 62 11.22 10.07 10.89
CA TYR A 62 10.48 11.11 10.19
C TYR A 62 9.16 11.40 10.91
N LEU A 63 8.82 12.66 11.04
CA LEU A 63 7.57 13.07 11.68
C LEU A 63 6.36 12.76 10.79
N TYR A 64 6.48 13.07 9.48
CA TYR A 64 5.37 12.96 8.53
C TYR A 64 5.50 11.80 7.55
N LEU A 65 6.72 11.38 7.24
CA LEU A 65 6.97 10.38 6.20
C LEU A 65 7.28 8.98 6.75
N ASP A 66 6.97 8.70 8.01
CA ASP A 66 7.17 7.39 8.65
C ASP A 66 5.94 6.49 8.47
N PHE A 67 5.54 6.25 7.23
CA PHE A 67 4.33 5.49 6.91
C PHE A 67 4.60 4.09 6.33
N ILE A 68 5.87 3.69 6.14
CA ILE A 68 6.26 2.31 5.84
C ILE A 68 7.14 1.76 6.96
N PRO A 69 7.00 0.49 7.35
CA PRO A 69 7.91 -0.14 8.30
C PRO A 69 9.35 -0.10 7.79
N THR A 70 10.32 -0.05 8.71
CA THR A 70 11.76 -0.18 8.35
C THR A 70 11.95 -1.43 7.49
N THR A 71 12.46 -1.26 6.28
CA THR A 71 12.54 -2.31 5.25
C THR A 71 13.92 -2.33 4.62
N PHE A 72 14.47 -3.53 4.45
CA PHE A 72 15.73 -3.81 3.77
C PHE A 72 15.48 -4.78 2.61
N VAL A 73 16.26 -4.63 1.53
CA VAL A 73 16.22 -5.49 0.36
C VAL A 73 17.32 -6.54 0.47
N LEU A 74 16.96 -7.81 0.41
CA LEU A 74 17.92 -8.91 0.47
C LEU A 74 18.19 -9.47 -0.94
N PRO A 75 19.46 -9.77 -1.27
CA PRO A 75 20.62 -9.78 -0.37
C PRO A 75 21.34 -8.43 -0.23
N SER A 76 21.03 -7.40 -1.03
CA SER A 76 21.83 -6.15 -1.14
C SER A 76 22.02 -5.41 0.19
N ASP A 77 20.95 -5.30 1.00
CA ASP A 77 20.96 -4.56 2.27
C ASP A 77 21.27 -5.45 3.48
N TYR A 78 21.81 -6.67 3.29
CA TYR A 78 21.96 -7.64 4.39
C TYR A 78 22.79 -7.09 5.58
N ASN A 79 23.89 -6.39 5.30
CA ASN A 79 24.74 -5.82 6.36
C ASN A 79 24.01 -4.71 7.12
N LEU A 80 23.27 -3.83 6.43
CA LEU A 80 22.46 -2.78 7.03
C LEU A 80 21.34 -3.38 7.90
N PHE A 81 20.71 -4.47 7.44
CA PHE A 81 19.76 -5.23 8.25
C PHE A 81 20.41 -5.79 9.53
N LEU A 82 21.61 -6.37 9.45
CA LEU A 82 22.31 -6.91 10.62
C LEU A 82 22.64 -5.82 11.65
N GLU A 83 23.03 -4.62 11.21
CA GLU A 83 23.24 -3.48 12.10
C GLU A 83 21.95 -3.09 12.83
N GLU A 84 20.84 -2.99 12.09
CA GLU A 84 19.54 -2.67 12.68
C GLU A 84 19.05 -3.77 13.63
N TYR A 85 19.25 -5.04 13.26
CA TYR A 85 18.89 -6.17 14.12
C TYR A 85 19.69 -6.17 15.44
N ARG A 86 20.97 -5.81 15.40
CA ARG A 86 21.80 -5.72 16.63
C ARG A 86 21.33 -4.60 17.56
N LYS A 87 20.82 -3.49 17.01
CA LYS A 87 20.24 -2.40 17.80
C LYS A 87 18.92 -2.84 18.47
N TYR A 88 18.14 -3.70 17.81
CA TYR A 88 16.81 -4.10 18.24
C TYR A 88 16.63 -5.64 18.18
N PRO A 89 17.34 -6.41 19.01
CA PRO A 89 17.39 -7.88 18.90
C PRO A 89 16.05 -8.57 19.20
N GLN A 90 15.14 -7.91 19.93
CA GLN A 90 13.81 -8.43 20.26
C GLN A 90 12.75 -8.13 19.19
N THR A 91 13.13 -7.45 18.12
CA THR A 91 12.18 -7.09 17.06
C THR A 91 11.84 -8.29 16.19
N THR A 92 10.55 -8.52 15.99
CA THR A 92 10.06 -9.47 14.97
C THR A 92 10.13 -8.84 13.59
N TRP A 93 10.58 -9.62 12.63
CA TRP A 93 10.69 -9.22 11.23
C TRP A 93 9.82 -10.11 10.36
N ILE A 94 9.34 -9.57 9.25
CA ILE A 94 8.59 -10.31 8.23
C ILE A 94 9.38 -10.33 6.94
N LEU A 95 9.63 -11.53 6.40
CA LEU A 95 10.30 -11.74 5.14
C LEU A 95 9.25 -11.98 4.04
N LYS A 96 9.38 -11.25 2.92
CA LYS A 96 8.44 -11.31 1.80
C LYS A 96 9.19 -11.38 0.47
N PRO A 97 8.89 -12.34 -0.42
CA PRO A 97 9.44 -12.33 -1.77
C PRO A 97 8.89 -11.14 -2.58
N CYS A 98 9.74 -10.48 -3.38
CA CYS A 98 9.34 -9.30 -4.14
C CYS A 98 8.44 -9.64 -5.33
N GLY A 99 8.64 -10.80 -5.95
CA GLY A 99 7.94 -11.23 -7.16
C GLY A 99 6.73 -12.13 -6.93
N LYS A 100 6.36 -12.44 -5.66
CA LYS A 100 5.23 -13.32 -5.33
C LYS A 100 4.10 -12.54 -4.67
N SER A 101 2.88 -13.05 -4.84
CA SER A 101 1.64 -12.49 -4.30
C SER A 101 0.91 -13.52 -3.43
N GLN A 102 -0.26 -13.14 -2.91
CA GLN A 102 -1.18 -14.02 -2.19
C GLN A 102 -0.62 -14.66 -0.91
N GLY A 103 0.37 -14.04 -0.27
CA GLY A 103 0.98 -14.56 0.97
C GLY A 103 1.98 -15.70 0.74
N THR A 104 2.28 -16.08 -0.51
CA THR A 104 3.19 -17.18 -0.83
C THR A 104 4.62 -16.85 -0.42
N GLY A 105 5.25 -17.71 0.40
CA GLY A 105 6.64 -17.59 0.82
C GLY A 105 6.90 -16.46 1.83
N ILE A 106 5.86 -15.97 2.48
CA ILE A 106 5.97 -15.00 3.59
C ILE A 106 6.13 -15.77 4.90
N PHE A 107 7.06 -15.33 5.75
CA PHE A 107 7.23 -15.87 7.10
C PHE A 107 7.83 -14.84 8.06
N LEU A 108 7.67 -15.10 9.36
CA LEU A 108 8.16 -14.25 10.44
C LEU A 108 9.51 -14.76 10.96
N ILE A 109 10.36 -13.80 11.35
CA ILE A 109 11.69 -14.04 11.90
C ILE A 109 11.83 -13.27 13.21
N ASN A 110 12.17 -13.98 14.27
CA ASN A 110 12.51 -13.41 15.58
C ASN A 110 13.97 -13.71 16.00
N SER A 111 14.72 -14.45 15.17
CA SER A 111 16.13 -14.78 15.46
C SER A 111 16.97 -14.84 14.18
N LEU A 112 18.25 -14.44 14.29
CA LEU A 112 19.21 -14.55 13.19
C LEU A 112 19.50 -16.02 12.80
N SER A 113 19.38 -16.96 13.73
CA SER A 113 19.54 -18.39 13.45
C SER A 113 18.47 -18.87 12.47
N LYS A 114 17.20 -18.43 12.63
CA LYS A 114 16.11 -18.73 11.71
C LYS A 114 16.38 -18.15 10.31
N LEU A 115 16.88 -16.90 10.23
CA LEU A 115 17.27 -16.28 8.95
C LEU A 115 18.44 -16.99 8.29
N LYS A 116 19.48 -17.36 9.05
CA LYS A 116 20.65 -18.08 8.52
C LYS A 116 20.26 -19.48 8.01
N ARG A 117 19.40 -20.20 8.73
CA ARG A 117 18.87 -21.50 8.32
C ARG A 117 18.12 -21.36 6.98
N TRP A 118 17.17 -20.43 6.89
CA TRP A 118 16.45 -20.15 5.67
C TRP A 118 17.39 -19.79 4.49
N SER A 119 18.39 -18.94 4.74
CA SER A 119 19.37 -18.55 3.69
C SER A 119 20.20 -19.74 3.19
N ARG A 120 20.52 -20.72 4.05
CA ARG A 120 21.23 -21.95 3.67
C ARG A 120 20.32 -22.89 2.86
N GLU A 121 19.13 -23.13 3.37
CA GLU A 121 18.12 -23.96 2.70
C GLU A 121 17.76 -23.38 1.33
N SER A 122 17.59 -22.06 1.24
CA SER A 122 17.36 -21.36 -0.03
C SER A 122 18.52 -21.51 -1.00
N LYS A 123 19.79 -21.44 -0.54
CA LYS A 123 20.97 -21.67 -1.40
C LYS A 123 21.02 -23.08 -1.95
N THR A 124 20.73 -24.08 -1.12
CA THR A 124 20.68 -25.49 -1.52
C THR A 124 19.54 -25.74 -2.52
N TYR A 125 18.38 -25.11 -2.32
CA TYR A 125 17.24 -25.16 -3.24
C TYR A 125 17.49 -24.39 -4.53
N LEU A 126 18.24 -23.24 -4.42
CA LEU A 126 18.62 -22.37 -5.52
C LEU A 126 19.62 -23.01 -6.49
N GLN A 127 20.48 -23.91 -6.00
CA GLN A 127 21.39 -24.67 -6.87
C GLN A 127 20.66 -25.61 -7.83
N HIS A 128 19.42 -25.99 -7.55
CA HIS A 128 18.65 -26.94 -8.36
C HIS A 128 17.47 -26.34 -9.14
N HIS A 129 16.86 -25.21 -8.75
CA HIS A 129 15.59 -24.75 -9.34
C HIS A 129 15.34 -23.25 -9.44
N LEU A 130 16.21 -22.36 -8.99
CA LEU A 130 15.92 -20.92 -9.06
C LEU A 130 16.98 -20.18 -9.89
N THR A 131 16.47 -19.50 -10.92
CA THR A 131 17.21 -18.41 -11.56
C THR A 131 17.57 -17.35 -10.49
N SER A 132 18.76 -16.79 -10.55
CA SER A 132 19.40 -15.85 -9.61
C SER A 132 18.62 -14.54 -9.31
N LYS A 133 17.29 -14.54 -9.35
CA LYS A 133 16.43 -13.34 -9.35
C LYS A 133 15.45 -13.22 -8.19
N ASP A 134 15.42 -14.14 -7.23
CA ASP A 134 14.48 -14.02 -6.10
C ASP A 134 15.00 -13.01 -5.06
N THR A 135 14.61 -11.75 -5.26
CA THR A 135 14.82 -10.68 -4.31
C THR A 135 13.74 -10.75 -3.23
N TYR A 136 14.15 -10.56 -1.99
CA TYR A 136 13.25 -10.48 -0.84
C TYR A 136 13.32 -9.12 -0.18
N VAL A 137 12.23 -8.70 0.45
CA VAL A 137 12.28 -7.63 1.45
C VAL A 137 12.12 -8.22 2.83
N ILE A 138 12.91 -7.69 3.78
CA ILE A 138 12.74 -7.93 5.21
C ILE A 138 12.29 -6.63 5.86
N SER A 139 11.10 -6.65 6.47
CA SER A 139 10.49 -5.47 7.06
C SER A 139 10.23 -5.69 8.56
N ARG A 140 10.30 -4.63 9.35
CA ARG A 140 9.87 -4.67 10.75
C ARG A 140 8.41 -5.08 10.78
N TYR A 141 8.09 -6.11 11.56
CA TYR A 141 6.71 -6.56 11.73
C TYR A 141 5.95 -5.60 12.65
N ILE A 142 4.69 -5.31 12.35
CA ILE A 142 3.81 -4.52 13.22
C ILE A 142 3.24 -5.46 14.26
N ASN A 143 3.89 -5.51 15.44
CA ASN A 143 3.54 -6.43 16.52
C ASN A 143 2.26 -6.04 17.27
N ASN A 144 1.89 -4.77 17.20
CA ASN A 144 0.76 -4.17 17.91
C ASN A 144 -0.29 -3.60 16.93
N PRO A 145 -0.86 -4.45 16.05
CA PRO A 145 -1.93 -3.99 15.18
C PRO A 145 -3.19 -3.67 15.97
N LEU A 146 -3.99 -2.74 15.47
CA LEU A 146 -5.36 -2.57 15.96
C LEU A 146 -6.12 -3.87 15.75
N LEU A 147 -6.83 -4.34 16.79
CA LEU A 147 -7.62 -5.55 16.76
C LEU A 147 -9.11 -5.24 16.88
N ILE A 148 -9.93 -5.99 16.15
CA ILE A 148 -11.39 -5.99 16.32
C ILE A 148 -11.80 -7.43 16.65
N GLY A 149 -12.46 -7.63 17.79
CA GLY A 149 -12.79 -8.97 18.27
C GLY A 149 -11.56 -9.84 18.55
N GLY A 150 -10.43 -9.23 18.88
CA GLY A 150 -9.13 -9.91 19.08
C GLY A 150 -8.46 -10.39 17.80
N LYS A 151 -8.97 -10.03 16.62
CA LYS A 151 -8.42 -10.44 15.33
C LYS A 151 -7.68 -9.30 14.66
N LYS A 152 -6.57 -9.63 14.01
CA LYS A 152 -5.82 -8.73 13.14
C LYS A 152 -6.59 -8.52 11.84
N PHE A 153 -6.50 -7.30 11.29
CA PHE A 153 -7.06 -6.97 9.98
C PHE A 153 -6.16 -5.99 9.23
N ASP A 154 -6.35 -5.92 7.95
CA ASP A 154 -5.82 -4.88 7.07
C ASP A 154 -6.94 -4.28 6.22
N LEU A 155 -6.65 -3.11 5.62
CA LEU A 155 -7.55 -2.40 4.73
C LEU A 155 -7.18 -2.67 3.28
N ARG A 156 -8.18 -2.92 2.42
CA ARG A 156 -8.08 -2.82 0.98
C ARG A 156 -8.78 -1.54 0.52
N ILE A 157 -8.00 -0.61 -0.02
CA ILE A 157 -8.46 0.67 -0.56
C ILE A 157 -8.12 0.72 -2.05
N TYR A 158 -9.02 1.27 -2.87
CA TYR A 158 -8.81 1.41 -4.31
C TYR A 158 -8.46 2.87 -4.66
N VAL A 159 -7.42 3.03 -5.48
CA VAL A 159 -6.92 4.35 -5.89
C VAL A 159 -6.73 4.34 -7.41
N LEU A 160 -7.44 5.22 -8.10
CA LEU A 160 -7.28 5.45 -9.53
C LEU A 160 -6.27 6.56 -9.76
N VAL A 161 -5.22 6.27 -10.52
CA VAL A 161 -4.26 7.27 -11.00
C VAL A 161 -4.48 7.45 -12.49
N THR A 162 -4.78 8.68 -12.90
CA THR A 162 -5.02 9.01 -14.31
C THR A 162 -3.80 9.61 -15.00
N THR A 163 -2.87 10.18 -14.21
CA THR A 163 -1.57 10.68 -14.68
C THR A 163 -0.61 10.79 -13.51
N PHE A 164 0.69 10.58 -13.73
CA PHE A 164 1.73 10.77 -12.75
C PHE A 164 2.46 12.12 -12.87
N ARG A 165 2.37 12.78 -14.02
CA ARG A 165 2.99 14.10 -14.26
C ARG A 165 2.15 14.94 -15.20
N PRO A 166 1.44 15.95 -14.70
CA PRO A 166 1.20 16.25 -13.27
C PRO A 166 0.43 15.13 -12.58
N LEU A 167 0.66 14.93 -11.28
CA LEU A 167 0.01 13.83 -10.55
C LEU A 167 -1.47 14.16 -10.34
N LYS A 168 -2.34 13.25 -10.82
CA LYS A 168 -3.79 13.29 -10.59
C LYS A 168 -4.28 11.92 -10.16
N ALA A 169 -4.89 11.85 -8.98
CA ALA A 169 -5.34 10.59 -8.39
C ALA A 169 -6.65 10.76 -7.61
N TYR A 170 -7.44 9.71 -7.60
CA TYR A 170 -8.74 9.61 -6.96
C TYR A 170 -8.78 8.40 -6.04
N MET A 171 -9.42 8.52 -4.88
CA MET A 171 -9.65 7.41 -3.96
C MET A 171 -11.11 6.99 -4.00
N PHE A 172 -11.36 5.70 -4.10
CA PHE A 172 -12.70 5.15 -4.01
C PHE A 172 -13.14 5.13 -2.54
N LYS A 173 -14.30 5.72 -2.24
CA LYS A 173 -14.81 5.86 -0.87
C LYS A 173 -15.13 4.52 -0.20
N HIS A 174 -15.32 3.48 -1.00
CA HIS A 174 -15.61 2.14 -0.53
C HIS A 174 -14.39 1.24 -0.62
N GLY A 175 -14.30 0.34 0.33
CA GLY A 175 -13.28 -0.67 0.44
C GLY A 175 -13.67 -1.64 1.54
N PHE A 176 -12.75 -2.45 1.99
CA PHE A 176 -13.03 -3.42 3.04
C PHE A 176 -11.81 -3.77 3.88
N CYS A 177 -12.07 -4.18 5.11
CA CYS A 177 -11.11 -4.83 5.99
C CYS A 177 -11.09 -6.33 5.71
N ARG A 178 -9.90 -6.94 5.75
CA ARG A 178 -9.71 -8.40 5.67
C ARG A 178 -9.20 -8.89 7.02
N PHE A 179 -9.89 -9.83 7.62
CA PHE A 179 -9.57 -10.34 8.94
C PHE A 179 -8.78 -11.63 8.87
N SER A 180 -7.86 -11.81 9.85
CA SER A 180 -7.31 -13.13 10.17
C SER A 180 -8.40 -14.07 10.66
N ALA A 181 -8.30 -15.38 10.35
CA ALA A 181 -9.27 -16.37 10.82
C ALA A 181 -9.18 -16.57 12.34
N LEU A 182 -7.95 -16.58 12.87
CA LEU A 182 -7.67 -16.76 14.29
C LEU A 182 -7.48 -15.44 15.02
N LYS A 183 -7.64 -15.47 16.34
CA LYS A 183 -7.26 -14.37 17.22
C LYS A 183 -5.77 -14.11 17.12
N TYR A 184 -5.39 -12.85 17.25
CA TYR A 184 -4.00 -12.43 17.17
C TYR A 184 -3.23 -12.91 18.40
N ASP A 185 -2.08 -13.54 18.13
CA ASP A 185 -1.14 -14.03 19.15
C ASP A 185 0.29 -13.85 18.61
N THR A 186 1.18 -13.33 19.45
CA THR A 186 2.60 -13.11 19.15
C THR A 186 3.52 -14.06 19.91
N SER A 187 2.97 -15.05 20.61
CA SER A 187 3.77 -16.07 21.29
C SER A 187 4.69 -16.79 20.30
N SER A 188 5.84 -17.24 20.78
CA SER A 188 6.81 -17.92 19.91
C SER A 188 6.27 -19.21 19.31
N ALA A 189 5.29 -19.86 19.96
CA ALA A 189 4.61 -21.06 19.47
C ALA A 189 3.75 -20.76 18.22
N GLU A 190 3.14 -19.57 18.16
CA GLU A 190 2.21 -19.18 17.09
C GLU A 190 2.88 -18.34 15.97
N LEU A 191 4.17 -18.05 16.11
CA LEU A 191 4.88 -17.16 15.17
C LEU A 191 4.87 -17.66 13.71
N ASP A 192 4.80 -18.97 13.51
CA ASP A 192 4.74 -19.58 12.17
C ASP A 192 3.31 -19.83 11.67
N ASN A 193 2.30 -19.48 12.48
CA ASN A 193 0.90 -19.67 12.12
C ASN A 193 0.40 -18.57 11.18
N ILE A 194 0.40 -18.86 9.89
CA ILE A 194 0.00 -17.90 8.85
C ILE A 194 -1.46 -17.42 8.98
N TYR A 195 -2.33 -18.19 9.62
CA TYR A 195 -3.75 -17.82 9.83
C TYR A 195 -3.95 -16.72 10.87
N ILE A 196 -2.93 -16.48 11.70
CA ILE A 196 -2.89 -15.39 12.70
C ILE A 196 -2.30 -14.12 12.09
N HIS A 197 -1.21 -14.28 11.32
CA HIS A 197 -0.36 -13.16 10.93
C HIS A 197 -0.66 -12.58 9.56
N LEU A 198 -1.22 -13.37 8.62
CA LEU A 198 -1.57 -12.92 7.27
C LEU A 198 -3.09 -12.74 7.14
N THR A 199 -3.49 -11.68 6.45
CA THR A 199 -4.90 -11.32 6.22
C THR A 199 -5.36 -11.61 4.78
N ASN A 200 -4.46 -12.13 3.94
CA ASN A 200 -4.74 -12.47 2.55
C ASN A 200 -5.89 -13.48 2.43
N VAL A 201 -6.92 -13.15 1.67
CA VAL A 201 -8.08 -14.03 1.45
C VAL A 201 -7.68 -15.40 0.91
N SER A 202 -6.65 -15.48 0.06
CA SER A 202 -6.10 -16.74 -0.48
C SER A 202 -5.51 -17.65 0.59
N VAL A 203 -4.98 -17.09 1.68
CA VAL A 203 -4.52 -17.82 2.86
C VAL A 203 -5.72 -18.27 3.68
N GLN A 204 -6.58 -17.32 4.05
CA GLN A 204 -7.68 -17.56 4.99
C GLN A 204 -8.73 -18.56 4.49
N LYS A 205 -8.97 -18.59 3.18
CA LYS A 205 -9.90 -19.56 2.53
C LYS A 205 -9.48 -21.03 2.68
N ARG A 206 -8.23 -21.31 3.02
CA ARG A 206 -7.72 -22.70 3.18
C ARG A 206 -8.13 -23.30 4.52
N LYS A 207 -8.66 -22.48 5.45
CA LYS A 207 -9.13 -22.96 6.73
C LYS A 207 -10.52 -23.53 6.61
N GLU A 208 -10.81 -24.66 7.24
CA GLU A 208 -12.12 -25.35 7.19
C GLU A 208 -13.27 -24.46 7.72
N ASP A 209 -13.02 -23.70 8.78
CA ASP A 209 -14.01 -22.79 9.41
C ASP A 209 -14.15 -21.44 8.68
N TYR A 210 -13.69 -21.32 7.43
CA TYR A 210 -13.83 -20.07 6.70
C TYR A 210 -15.30 -19.75 6.40
N ASN A 211 -15.79 -18.63 6.96
CA ASN A 211 -17.16 -18.18 6.71
C ASN A 211 -17.31 -17.66 5.26
N LYS A 212 -17.99 -18.43 4.42
CA LYS A 212 -18.21 -18.10 3.02
C LYS A 212 -19.22 -16.96 2.81
N GLU A 213 -20.16 -16.75 3.73
CA GLU A 213 -21.19 -15.70 3.61
C GLU A 213 -20.64 -14.31 3.78
N HIS A 214 -19.79 -14.10 4.79
CA HIS A 214 -19.17 -12.81 5.07
C HIS A 214 -17.75 -12.67 4.53
N GLY A 215 -17.12 -13.77 4.10
CA GLY A 215 -15.78 -13.80 3.52
C GLY A 215 -14.68 -13.23 4.42
N GLY A 216 -14.91 -13.14 5.75
CA GLY A 216 -13.98 -12.51 6.68
C GLY A 216 -13.74 -11.02 6.39
N LYS A 217 -14.73 -10.33 5.80
CA LYS A 217 -14.63 -8.92 5.40
C LYS A 217 -15.59 -8.02 6.17
N LEU A 218 -15.15 -6.80 6.45
CA LEU A 218 -15.95 -5.70 6.99
C LEU A 218 -15.82 -4.50 6.05
N SER A 219 -16.91 -3.81 5.70
CA SER A 219 -16.83 -2.61 4.86
C SER A 219 -16.10 -1.47 5.57
N LEU A 220 -15.45 -0.57 4.81
CA LEU A 220 -14.82 0.63 5.39
C LEU A 220 -15.83 1.51 6.11
N ASN A 221 -17.06 1.61 5.62
CA ASN A 221 -18.12 2.38 6.29
C ASN A 221 -18.42 1.80 7.68
N ASN A 222 -18.52 0.49 7.80
CA ASN A 222 -18.74 -0.15 9.11
C ASN A 222 -17.52 0.01 10.03
N LEU A 223 -16.29 -0.01 9.48
CA LEU A 223 -15.10 0.31 10.27
C LEU A 223 -15.14 1.76 10.78
N LYS A 224 -15.52 2.74 9.92
CA LYS A 224 -15.67 4.14 10.34
C LYS A 224 -16.67 4.27 11.49
N LEU A 225 -17.86 3.70 11.35
CA LEU A 225 -18.89 3.71 12.40
C LEU A 225 -18.39 3.06 13.70
N TYR A 226 -17.69 1.93 13.60
CA TYR A 226 -17.09 1.28 14.77
C TYR A 226 -16.07 2.18 15.48
N LEU A 227 -15.17 2.83 14.72
CA LEU A 227 -14.16 3.73 15.27
C LEU A 227 -14.79 5.01 15.82
N GLU A 228 -15.79 5.58 15.18
CA GLU A 228 -16.53 6.73 15.69
C GLU A 228 -17.19 6.42 17.02
N GLY A 229 -17.82 5.25 17.17
CA GLY A 229 -18.45 4.79 18.40
C GLY A 229 -17.48 4.43 19.53
N THR A 230 -16.25 3.98 19.19
CA THR A 230 -15.28 3.50 20.19
C THR A 230 -14.18 4.50 20.50
N ARG A 231 -13.90 5.47 19.62
CA ARG A 231 -12.80 6.43 19.75
C ARG A 231 -13.24 7.89 19.65
N SER A 232 -14.03 8.27 18.75
CA SER A 232 -14.72 9.52 18.43
C SER A 232 -14.63 9.81 16.92
N LYS A 233 -15.52 10.67 16.44
CA LYS A 233 -15.50 11.12 15.04
C LYS A 233 -14.20 11.84 14.69
N ALA A 234 -13.71 12.75 15.53
CA ALA A 234 -12.49 13.53 15.27
C ALA A 234 -11.24 12.63 15.12
N VAL A 235 -11.12 11.59 15.95
CA VAL A 235 -10.03 10.61 15.87
C VAL A 235 -10.14 9.76 14.61
N THR A 236 -11.36 9.36 14.24
CA THR A 236 -11.62 8.60 13.02
C THR A 236 -11.29 9.42 11.78
N ASP A 237 -11.76 10.66 11.70
CA ASP A 237 -11.46 11.57 10.58
C ASP A 237 -9.94 11.79 10.42
N ARG A 238 -9.21 11.97 11.52
CA ARG A 238 -7.74 12.09 11.49
C ARG A 238 -7.09 10.84 10.89
N LEU A 239 -7.48 9.66 11.34
CA LEU A 239 -6.94 8.40 10.81
C LEU A 239 -7.16 8.29 9.29
N PHE A 240 -8.35 8.64 8.79
CA PHE A 240 -8.61 8.56 7.35
C PHE A 240 -7.86 9.65 6.57
N ASN A 241 -7.66 10.83 7.13
CA ASN A 241 -6.77 11.85 6.56
C ASN A 241 -5.31 11.36 6.50
N ASP A 242 -4.82 10.68 7.55
CA ASP A 242 -3.48 10.09 7.56
C ASP A 242 -3.33 8.97 6.51
N ILE A 243 -4.40 8.22 6.24
CA ILE A 243 -4.43 7.22 5.16
C ILE A 243 -4.35 7.91 3.79
N GLU A 244 -5.13 8.96 3.55
CA GLU A 244 -5.06 9.75 2.30
C GLU A 244 -3.66 10.35 2.12
N TRP A 245 -3.10 10.90 3.17
CA TRP A 245 -1.74 11.42 3.20
C TRP A 245 -0.69 10.37 2.79
N LEU A 246 -0.75 9.19 3.41
CA LEU A 246 0.12 8.07 3.12
C LEU A 246 0.03 7.68 1.63
N ILE A 247 -1.18 7.60 1.06
CA ILE A 247 -1.40 7.27 -0.35
C ILE A 247 -0.77 8.34 -1.24
N ILE A 248 -1.06 9.63 -1.00
CA ILE A 248 -0.51 10.75 -1.79
C ILE A 248 1.02 10.72 -1.78
N HIS A 249 1.65 10.54 -0.62
CA HIS A 249 3.12 10.56 -0.52
C HIS A 249 3.78 9.30 -1.10
N SER A 250 3.09 8.17 -1.11
CA SER A 250 3.57 6.98 -1.83
C SER A 250 3.55 7.19 -3.35
N LEU A 251 2.52 7.85 -3.88
CA LEU A 251 2.43 8.21 -5.31
C LEU A 251 3.48 9.28 -5.68
N LYS A 252 3.65 10.32 -4.88
CA LYS A 252 4.70 11.33 -5.08
C LYS A 252 6.11 10.74 -5.07
N ALA A 253 6.36 9.72 -4.26
CA ALA A 253 7.65 9.06 -4.19
C ALA A 253 8.03 8.35 -5.50
N VAL A 254 7.05 7.87 -6.27
CA VAL A 254 7.29 7.16 -7.54
C VAL A 254 7.08 8.04 -8.77
N ALA A 255 6.33 9.13 -8.67
CA ALA A 255 6.01 10.01 -9.80
C ALA A 255 7.22 10.43 -10.65
N PRO A 256 8.41 10.77 -10.06
CA PRO A 256 9.59 11.16 -10.85
C PRO A 256 10.14 10.04 -11.74
N VAL A 257 9.90 8.77 -11.41
CA VAL A 257 10.42 7.60 -12.15
C VAL A 257 9.35 6.92 -13.00
N MET A 258 8.08 7.29 -12.86
CA MET A 258 7.01 6.72 -13.65
C MET A 258 7.07 7.22 -15.10
N LEU A 259 6.88 6.31 -16.04
CA LEU A 259 6.68 6.66 -17.44
C LEU A 259 5.23 7.12 -17.63
N ASN A 260 5.07 8.42 -17.85
CA ASN A 260 3.76 9.03 -17.99
C ASN A 260 3.35 9.02 -19.46
N ASP A 261 2.30 8.27 -19.80
CA ASP A 261 1.70 8.23 -21.11
C ASP A 261 0.21 8.62 -21.01
N ARG A 262 -0.27 9.46 -21.92
CA ARG A 262 -1.65 9.96 -21.91
C ARG A 262 -2.70 8.86 -22.09
N HIS A 263 -2.35 7.75 -22.73
CA HIS A 263 -3.23 6.60 -22.92
C HIS A 263 -3.37 5.77 -21.63
N CYS A 264 -2.45 5.93 -20.67
CA CYS A 264 -2.39 5.11 -19.49
C CYS A 264 -3.22 5.66 -18.33
N PHE A 265 -3.80 4.75 -17.61
CA PHE A 265 -4.35 4.93 -16.26
C PHE A 265 -4.12 3.66 -15.47
N GLU A 266 -4.28 3.69 -14.15
CA GLU A 266 -4.21 2.46 -13.38
C GLU A 266 -5.00 2.56 -12.09
N CYS A 267 -5.79 1.51 -11.80
CA CYS A 267 -6.50 1.36 -10.53
C CYS A 267 -5.72 0.42 -9.62
N TYR A 268 -5.14 0.97 -8.55
CA TYR A 268 -4.33 0.25 -7.58
C TYR A 268 -5.15 -0.22 -6.38
N GLY A 269 -4.76 -1.37 -5.83
CA GLY A 269 -5.25 -1.85 -4.53
C GLY A 269 -4.21 -1.62 -3.45
N TYR A 270 -4.46 -0.69 -2.54
CA TYR A 270 -3.61 -0.39 -1.39
C TYR A 270 -3.95 -1.31 -0.22
N ASP A 271 -2.93 -1.94 0.36
CA ASP A 271 -3.05 -2.74 1.57
C ASP A 271 -2.42 -1.98 2.73
N ILE A 272 -3.23 -1.58 3.70
CA ILE A 272 -2.84 -0.73 4.82
C ILE A 272 -3.21 -1.42 6.13
N ILE A 273 -2.30 -1.45 7.10
CA ILE A 273 -2.58 -1.90 8.45
C ILE A 273 -2.59 -0.69 9.39
N ILE A 274 -3.46 -0.73 10.38
CA ILE A 274 -3.54 0.28 11.44
C ILE A 274 -2.94 -0.34 12.69
N ASP A 275 -2.08 0.36 13.42
CA ASP A 275 -1.58 -0.10 14.71
C ASP A 275 -2.49 0.36 15.87
N GLU A 276 -2.20 -0.09 17.07
CA GLU A 276 -2.99 0.21 18.27
C GLU A 276 -3.04 1.71 18.62
N THR A 277 -2.06 2.50 18.13
CA THR A 277 -2.01 3.96 18.29
C THR A 277 -2.81 4.69 17.22
N LEU A 278 -3.50 3.95 16.34
CA LEU A 278 -4.21 4.41 15.16
C LEU A 278 -3.30 5.00 14.07
N LYS A 279 -2.02 4.65 14.05
CA LYS A 279 -1.11 5.00 12.97
C LYS A 279 -1.31 4.05 11.80
N PRO A 280 -1.58 4.55 10.56
CA PRO A 280 -1.64 3.71 9.36
C PRO A 280 -0.23 3.40 8.83
N TRP A 281 -0.06 2.17 8.35
CA TRP A 281 1.17 1.67 7.75
C TRP A 281 0.88 1.08 6.37
N LEU A 282 1.58 1.55 5.36
CA LEU A 282 1.53 0.97 4.02
C LEU A 282 2.26 -0.38 4.01
N ILE A 283 1.54 -1.43 3.61
CA ILE A 283 2.07 -2.80 3.55
C ILE A 283 2.49 -3.18 2.14
N GLU A 284 1.64 -2.90 1.16
CA GLU A 284 1.89 -3.11 -0.27
C GLU A 284 0.89 -2.37 -1.14
N VAL A 285 1.24 -2.23 -2.42
CA VAL A 285 0.35 -1.73 -3.47
C VAL A 285 0.25 -2.81 -4.56
N ASN A 286 -0.96 -3.06 -5.02
CA ASN A 286 -1.26 -4.09 -6.03
C ASN A 286 -1.72 -3.44 -7.34
N ALA A 287 -1.04 -3.74 -8.47
CA ALA A 287 -1.34 -3.21 -9.80
C ALA A 287 -2.66 -3.73 -10.38
N SER A 288 -2.99 -4.96 -10.13
CA SER A 288 -4.22 -5.59 -10.64
C SER A 288 -5.00 -6.18 -9.48
N PRO A 289 -5.67 -5.32 -8.68
CA PRO A 289 -6.47 -5.83 -7.57
C PRO A 289 -7.55 -6.77 -8.10
N SER A 290 -7.69 -7.94 -7.47
CA SER A 290 -8.63 -8.96 -7.92
C SER A 290 -10.06 -8.43 -7.97
N MET A 291 -10.70 -8.54 -9.15
CA MET A 291 -12.12 -8.24 -9.37
C MET A 291 -13.03 -9.44 -9.12
N THR A 292 -12.47 -10.61 -8.75
CA THR A 292 -13.27 -11.78 -8.38
C THR A 292 -14.15 -11.48 -7.17
N ALA A 293 -15.45 -11.65 -7.31
CA ALA A 293 -16.44 -11.46 -6.25
C ALA A 293 -16.68 -12.78 -5.50
N THR A 294 -16.64 -12.74 -4.18
CA THR A 294 -16.87 -13.91 -3.32
C THR A 294 -18.24 -13.86 -2.60
N THR A 295 -18.82 -12.68 -2.51
CA THR A 295 -20.13 -12.42 -1.92
C THR A 295 -20.93 -11.45 -2.78
N VAL A 296 -22.24 -11.35 -2.58
CA VAL A 296 -23.08 -10.35 -3.27
C VAL A 296 -22.60 -8.93 -3.00
N LYS A 297 -22.26 -8.61 -1.75
CA LYS A 297 -21.73 -7.28 -1.36
C LYS A 297 -20.41 -6.97 -2.07
N ASP A 298 -19.51 -7.96 -2.19
CA ASP A 298 -18.24 -7.83 -2.92
C ASP A 298 -18.46 -7.57 -4.42
N ARG A 299 -19.49 -8.23 -5.01
CA ARG A 299 -19.87 -8.01 -6.41
C ARG A 299 -20.38 -6.59 -6.64
N ILE A 300 -21.30 -6.12 -5.80
CA ILE A 300 -21.84 -4.75 -5.89
C ILE A 300 -20.71 -3.71 -5.79
N LEU A 301 -19.83 -3.85 -4.80
CA LEU A 301 -18.70 -2.95 -4.61
C LEU A 301 -17.81 -2.89 -5.86
N LYS A 302 -17.44 -4.05 -6.40
CA LYS A 302 -16.54 -4.13 -7.54
C LYS A 302 -17.17 -3.69 -8.85
N SER A 303 -18.47 -3.96 -9.05
CA SER A 303 -19.22 -3.43 -10.19
C SER A 303 -19.25 -1.90 -10.16
N LYS A 304 -19.58 -1.31 -9.01
CA LYS A 304 -19.53 0.16 -8.83
C LYS A 304 -18.13 0.73 -9.04
N LEU A 305 -17.10 0.05 -8.53
CA LEU A 305 -15.72 0.48 -8.74
C LEU A 305 -15.38 0.57 -10.23
N VAL A 306 -15.66 -0.47 -11.00
CA VAL A 306 -15.36 -0.52 -12.43
C VAL A 306 -16.19 0.52 -13.19
N ASP A 307 -17.47 0.62 -12.90
CA ASP A 307 -18.38 1.59 -13.49
C ASP A 307 -17.88 3.03 -13.28
N ASN A 308 -17.54 3.40 -12.05
CA ASN A 308 -17.04 4.74 -11.75
C ASN A 308 -15.63 4.99 -12.32
N VAL A 309 -14.78 3.97 -12.42
CA VAL A 309 -13.48 4.10 -13.12
C VAL A 309 -13.74 4.47 -14.59
N ILE A 310 -14.64 3.77 -15.27
CA ILE A 310 -15.00 4.04 -16.66
C ILE A 310 -15.57 5.46 -16.81
N SER A 311 -16.49 5.87 -15.93
CA SER A 311 -17.09 7.21 -15.95
C SER A 311 -16.08 8.34 -15.78
N ILE A 312 -15.00 8.13 -15.00
CA ILE A 312 -13.90 9.11 -14.84
C ILE A 312 -13.01 9.16 -16.09
N LEU A 313 -12.81 8.02 -16.75
CA LEU A 313 -11.86 7.90 -17.86
C LEU A 313 -12.44 8.31 -19.19
N LEU A 314 -13.74 8.27 -19.37
CA LEU A 314 -14.39 8.64 -20.61
C LEU A 314 -14.83 10.11 -20.58
N PRO A 315 -14.68 10.82 -21.71
CA PRO A 315 -15.31 12.12 -21.91
C PRO A 315 -16.85 12.03 -21.80
N PRO A 316 -17.57 13.17 -21.65
CA PRO A 316 -19.02 13.17 -21.49
C PRO A 316 -19.81 12.54 -22.63
N ASP A 317 -19.25 12.48 -23.84
CA ASP A 317 -19.84 11.82 -25.02
C ASP A 317 -19.66 10.29 -25.00
N GLY A 318 -18.92 9.75 -24.03
CA GLY A 318 -18.66 8.33 -23.86
C GLY A 318 -17.67 7.73 -24.86
N ILE A 319 -17.05 8.56 -25.71
CA ILE A 319 -16.06 8.11 -26.69
C ILE A 319 -14.66 8.20 -26.09
N PRO A 320 -13.88 7.09 -26.01
CA PRO A 320 -12.53 7.16 -25.49
C PRO A 320 -11.66 8.15 -26.24
N ASP A 321 -11.03 9.09 -25.53
CA ASP A 321 -10.05 10.03 -26.09
C ASP A 321 -8.88 10.17 -25.09
N ALA A 322 -7.69 9.72 -25.48
CA ALA A 322 -6.49 9.82 -24.66
C ALA A 322 -6.05 11.28 -24.40
N ARG A 323 -6.49 12.24 -25.22
CA ARG A 323 -6.20 13.68 -25.06
C ARG A 323 -7.07 14.33 -23.99
N TRP A 324 -8.18 13.69 -23.62
CA TRP A 324 -9.02 14.21 -22.56
C TRP A 324 -8.26 14.25 -21.22
N ASN A 325 -8.42 15.33 -20.49
CA ASN A 325 -7.68 15.59 -19.24
C ASN A 325 -8.13 14.74 -18.04
N LYS A 326 -9.12 13.86 -18.23
CA LYS A 326 -9.70 12.98 -17.19
C LYS A 326 -10.11 13.75 -15.93
N THR A 327 -10.73 14.92 -16.13
CA THR A 327 -11.36 15.71 -15.07
C THR A 327 -12.87 15.51 -15.17
N PRO A 328 -13.46 14.57 -14.41
CA PRO A 328 -14.87 14.24 -14.48
C PRO A 328 -15.73 15.35 -13.89
N SER A 329 -17.01 15.42 -14.31
CA SER A 329 -18.02 16.19 -13.59
C SER A 329 -18.25 15.57 -12.20
N PRO A 330 -18.85 16.33 -11.25
CA PRO A 330 -19.21 15.77 -9.94
C PRO A 330 -20.05 14.50 -10.03
N GLU A 331 -20.95 14.40 -11.02
CA GLU A 331 -21.81 13.23 -11.25
C GLU A 331 -21.00 12.04 -11.77
N ALA A 332 -20.07 12.26 -12.72
CA ALA A 332 -19.21 11.22 -13.28
C ALA A 332 -18.16 10.72 -12.29
N LEU A 333 -17.84 11.51 -11.25
CA LEU A 333 -16.95 11.10 -10.17
C LEU A 333 -17.51 9.92 -9.35
N GLY A 334 -18.83 9.83 -9.24
CA GLY A 334 -19.50 8.76 -8.51
C GLY A 334 -19.03 8.64 -7.06
N ASP A 335 -18.64 7.43 -6.67
CA ASP A 335 -18.13 7.13 -5.32
C ASP A 335 -16.60 7.37 -5.17
N PHE A 336 -15.95 7.99 -6.15
CA PHE A 336 -14.57 8.47 -5.99
C PHE A 336 -14.53 9.86 -5.35
N GLN A 337 -13.42 10.16 -4.70
CA GLN A 337 -13.05 11.50 -4.26
C GLN A 337 -11.68 11.86 -4.83
N LEU A 338 -11.48 13.11 -5.18
CA LEU A 338 -10.19 13.62 -5.62
C LEU A 338 -9.22 13.59 -4.44
N LEU A 339 -8.08 12.90 -4.59
CA LEU A 339 -6.98 12.92 -3.63
C LEU A 339 -6.00 14.07 -3.91
N ILE A 340 -5.61 14.20 -5.17
CA ILE A 340 -4.63 15.20 -5.60
C ILE A 340 -4.82 15.52 -7.08
N ASP A 341 -4.68 16.80 -7.40
CA ASP A 341 -4.56 17.34 -8.77
C ASP A 341 -3.47 18.41 -8.78
N GLU A 342 -2.25 18.04 -9.16
CA GLU A 342 -1.10 18.96 -9.18
C GLU A 342 -1.24 20.04 -10.26
N ASP A 343 -1.98 19.78 -11.32
CA ASP A 343 -2.27 20.75 -12.37
C ASP A 343 -3.11 21.91 -11.83
N TYR A 344 -4.12 21.59 -11.02
CA TYR A 344 -4.95 22.58 -10.35
C TYR A 344 -4.15 23.41 -9.32
N ILE A 345 -3.33 22.75 -8.51
CA ILE A 345 -2.49 23.42 -7.51
C ILE A 345 -1.53 24.39 -8.17
N GLN A 346 -0.84 23.99 -9.25
CA GLN A 346 0.10 24.85 -9.98
C GLN A 346 -0.59 26.07 -10.58
N LYS A 347 -1.79 25.92 -11.13
CA LYS A 347 -2.58 27.03 -11.70
C LYS A 347 -3.00 28.04 -10.63
N VAL A 348 -3.42 27.57 -9.45
CA VAL A 348 -3.79 28.43 -8.33
C VAL A 348 -2.57 29.22 -7.81
N ASP A 349 -1.41 28.57 -7.67
CA ASP A 349 -0.18 29.21 -7.22
C ASP A 349 0.33 30.27 -8.21
N GLN A 350 0.23 30.02 -9.52
CA GLN A 350 0.58 31.00 -10.54
C GLN A 350 -0.36 32.22 -10.50
N THR A 351 -1.66 32.01 -10.34
CA THR A 351 -2.65 33.09 -10.26
C THR A 351 -2.45 33.94 -9.01
N SER A 352 -2.06 33.35 -7.90
CA SER A 352 -1.78 34.05 -6.65
C SER A 352 -0.50 34.91 -6.72
N LYS A 353 0.50 34.49 -7.49
CA LYS A 353 1.74 35.26 -7.73
C LYS A 353 1.55 36.42 -8.67
N VAL A 354 0.61 36.36 -9.61
CA VAL A 354 0.29 37.46 -10.56
C VAL A 354 -0.54 38.57 -9.88
N ARG A 355 -1.21 38.24 -8.76
CA ARG A 355 -2.02 39.20 -7.99
C ARG A 355 -1.27 39.92 -6.85
N ARG A 356 0.02 39.62 -6.67
CA ARG A 356 0.95 40.31 -5.77
C ARG A 356 1.90 41.16 -6.57
#